data_f571444e206385370c1a4ccb02af4f3f
#
_entry.id   f571444e206385370c1a4ccb02af4f3f
#
_cell.length_a   1.000
_cell.length_b   1.000
_cell.length_c   1.000
_cell.angle_alpha   90.00
_cell.angle_beta   90.00
_cell.angle_gamma   90.00
#
_symmetry.space_group_name_H-M   'P 1'
#
loop_
_entity.id
_entity.type
_entity.pdbx_description
1 polymer ?
#
loop_
_entity_poly.entity_id
_entity_poly.type
_entity_poly.pdbx_seq_one_letter_code
_entity_poly.pdbx_strand_id
1 'polypeptide(L)'
;MIIGVLSIIAIYLLVNGAILYVVPIEQLAGTKLAAATAMGLLFGPEATQFVTVFLLISVLGILNSQSMFAPRVIYSMGRDGLFIKATTWVNGKGTPWLALVLTTSLSVLLILSGKETCGRLSDIATFFFVLSYTAGFVSLIRLRTVEPDLPRPYKVPF
;
A
#
# COMPACT_ATOMS: atom_id res chain seq x y z
N MET A 1 -4.24 -2.05 19.16
CA MET A 1 -3.23 -1.77 18.12
C MET A 1 -2.14 -2.86 18.09
N ILE A 2 -1.43 -3.15 19.19
CA ILE A 2 -0.36 -4.19 19.23
C ILE A 2 -0.87 -5.57 18.79
N ILE A 3 -2.02 -6.01 19.36
CA ILE A 3 -2.62 -7.31 18.99
C ILE A 3 -2.92 -7.38 17.48
N GLY A 4 -3.45 -6.31 16.89
CA GLY A 4 -3.72 -6.26 15.45
C GLY A 4 -2.45 -6.38 14.61
N VAL A 5 -1.37 -5.70 14.99
CA VAL A 5 -0.09 -5.80 14.29
C VAL A 5 0.50 -7.20 14.41
N LEU A 6 0.50 -7.78 15.61
CA LEU A 6 0.98 -9.15 15.84
C LEU A 6 0.16 -10.18 15.06
N SER A 7 -1.17 -10.02 15.00
CA SER A 7 -2.04 -10.90 14.20
C SER A 7 -1.70 -10.82 12.71
N ILE A 8 -1.48 -9.62 12.17
CA ILE A 8 -1.10 -9.45 10.77
C ILE A 8 0.25 -10.11 10.49
N ILE A 9 1.25 -9.91 11.37
CA ILE A 9 2.56 -10.53 11.24
C ILE A 9 2.43 -12.06 11.25
N ALA A 10 1.68 -12.62 12.20
CA ALA A 10 1.46 -14.05 12.31
C ALA A 10 0.79 -14.63 11.05
N ILE A 11 -0.28 -14.00 10.57
CA ILE A 11 -0.95 -14.40 9.33
C ILE A 11 0.01 -14.34 8.14
N TYR A 12 0.79 -13.27 8.04
CA TYR A 12 1.75 -13.09 6.95
C TYR A 12 2.83 -14.18 6.94
N LEU A 13 3.38 -14.51 8.11
CA LEU A 13 4.38 -15.57 8.26
C LEU A 13 3.79 -16.95 7.95
N LEU A 14 2.58 -17.23 8.44
CA LEU A 14 1.90 -18.51 8.18
C LEU A 14 1.59 -18.69 6.68
N VAL A 15 1.05 -17.68 6.04
CA VAL A 15 0.71 -17.75 4.60
C VAL A 15 1.97 -17.91 3.75
N ASN A 16 3.01 -17.10 4.00
CA ASN A 16 4.26 -17.21 3.25
C ASN A 16 4.97 -18.54 3.52
N GLY A 17 5.01 -19.01 4.78
CA GLY A 17 5.55 -20.31 5.14
C GLY A 17 4.81 -21.45 4.45
N ALA A 18 3.49 -21.41 4.39
CA ALA A 18 2.68 -22.41 3.69
C ALA A 18 2.97 -22.41 2.18
N ILE A 19 3.07 -21.25 1.56
CA ILE A 19 3.39 -21.15 0.12
C ILE A 19 4.78 -21.71 -0.16
N LEU A 20 5.80 -21.34 0.63
CA LEU A 20 7.17 -21.83 0.48
C LEU A 20 7.30 -23.34 0.75
N TYR A 21 6.44 -23.88 1.61
CA TYR A 21 6.41 -25.34 1.86
C TYR A 21 5.84 -26.11 0.68
N VAL A 22 4.82 -25.56 0.00
CA VAL A 22 4.11 -26.24 -1.10
C VAL A 22 4.80 -26.04 -2.44
N VAL A 23 5.36 -24.86 -2.70
CA VAL A 23 5.93 -24.49 -3.99
C VAL A 23 7.45 -24.38 -3.87
N PRO A 24 8.21 -25.18 -4.63
CA PRO A 24 9.68 -25.05 -4.68
C PRO A 24 10.09 -23.63 -5.11
N ILE A 25 11.15 -23.12 -4.49
CA ILE A 25 11.65 -21.75 -4.73
C ILE A 25 11.95 -21.48 -6.22
N GLU A 26 12.43 -22.48 -6.93
CA GLU A 26 12.76 -22.39 -8.36
C GLU A 26 11.50 -22.13 -9.21
N GLN A 27 10.37 -22.72 -8.85
CA GLN A 27 9.08 -22.48 -9.51
C GLN A 27 8.47 -21.13 -9.08
N LEU A 28 8.70 -20.73 -7.84
CA LEU A 28 8.20 -19.45 -7.32
C LEU A 28 8.82 -18.26 -8.05
N ALA A 29 10.10 -18.33 -8.39
CA ALA A 29 10.84 -17.26 -9.07
C ALA A 29 10.27 -16.90 -10.47
N GLY A 30 9.53 -17.80 -11.11
CA GLY A 30 8.88 -17.58 -12.41
C GLY A 30 7.38 -17.25 -12.35
N THR A 31 6.76 -17.35 -11.16
CA THR A 31 5.30 -17.22 -11.04
C THR A 31 4.87 -15.78 -10.72
N LYS A 32 3.80 -15.33 -11.39
CA LYS A 32 3.19 -14.01 -11.12
C LYS A 32 2.24 -14.03 -9.93
N LEU A 33 1.67 -15.18 -9.59
CA LEU A 33 0.63 -15.36 -8.57
C LEU A 33 0.96 -16.59 -7.72
N ALA A 34 1.88 -16.44 -6.77
CA ALA A 34 2.37 -17.52 -5.91
C ALA A 34 1.25 -18.29 -5.19
N ALA A 35 0.26 -17.59 -4.63
CA ALA A 35 -0.87 -18.19 -3.94
C ALA A 35 -1.75 -19.03 -4.87
N ALA A 36 -2.02 -18.55 -6.09
CA ALA A 36 -2.81 -19.30 -7.07
C ALA A 36 -2.07 -20.54 -7.56
N THR A 37 -0.75 -20.45 -7.74
CA THR A 37 0.10 -21.59 -8.09
C THR A 37 0.10 -22.65 -6.99
N ALA A 38 0.28 -22.25 -5.73
CA ALA A 38 0.23 -23.17 -4.59
C ALA A 38 -1.11 -23.90 -4.49
N MET A 39 -2.21 -23.20 -4.66
CA MET A 39 -3.55 -23.81 -4.66
C MET A 39 -3.77 -24.75 -5.85
N GLY A 40 -3.23 -24.40 -7.01
CA GLY A 40 -3.28 -25.27 -8.18
C GLY A 40 -2.53 -26.58 -8.01
N LEU A 41 -1.38 -26.55 -7.34
CA LEU A 41 -0.59 -27.76 -7.02
C LEU A 41 -1.30 -28.68 -6.01
N LEU A 42 -2.01 -28.10 -5.04
CA LEU A 42 -2.72 -28.86 -4.01
C LEU A 42 -4.07 -29.42 -4.44
N PHE A 43 -4.86 -28.60 -5.15
CA PHE A 43 -6.28 -28.88 -5.42
C PHE A 43 -6.64 -28.91 -6.91
N GLY A 44 -5.65 -28.73 -7.78
CA GLY A 44 -5.84 -28.77 -9.24
C GLY A 44 -6.15 -27.42 -9.88
N PRO A 45 -6.32 -27.41 -11.22
CA PRO A 45 -6.45 -26.19 -12.02
C PRO A 45 -7.69 -25.34 -11.70
N GLU A 46 -8.77 -25.96 -11.25
CA GLU A 46 -9.99 -25.25 -10.86
C GLU A 46 -9.76 -24.36 -9.64
N ALA A 47 -8.95 -24.82 -8.67
CA ALA A 47 -8.58 -24.03 -7.51
C ALA A 47 -7.72 -22.81 -7.88
N THR A 48 -6.87 -22.94 -8.90
CA THR A 48 -6.10 -21.79 -9.45
C THR A 48 -7.02 -20.70 -9.97
N GLN A 49 -8.04 -21.08 -10.74
CA GLN A 49 -9.02 -20.13 -11.30
C GLN A 49 -9.81 -19.44 -10.18
N PHE A 50 -10.28 -20.22 -9.21
CA PHE A 50 -11.04 -19.70 -8.07
C PHE A 50 -10.23 -18.66 -7.28
N VAL A 51 -8.99 -18.99 -6.91
CA VAL A 51 -8.10 -18.05 -6.19
C VAL A 51 -7.79 -16.83 -7.04
N THR A 52 -7.58 -16.99 -8.35
CA THR A 52 -7.33 -15.86 -9.24
C THR A 52 -8.49 -14.88 -9.27
N VAL A 53 -9.73 -15.38 -9.31
CA VAL A 53 -10.94 -14.53 -9.25
C VAL A 53 -11.01 -13.78 -7.91
N PHE A 54 -10.74 -14.46 -6.78
CA PHE A 54 -10.68 -13.80 -5.48
C PHE A 54 -9.62 -12.72 -5.41
N LEU A 55 -8.44 -12.97 -5.95
CA LEU A 55 -7.37 -11.98 -6.04
C LEU A 55 -7.77 -10.76 -6.88
N LEU A 56 -8.47 -10.98 -8.01
CA LEU A 56 -9.00 -9.89 -8.83
C LEU A 56 -10.01 -9.03 -8.07
N ILE A 57 -10.93 -9.64 -7.34
CA ILE A 57 -11.90 -8.92 -6.50
C ILE A 57 -11.16 -8.11 -5.42
N SER A 58 -10.15 -8.70 -4.78
CA SER A 58 -9.33 -8.03 -3.78
C SER A 58 -8.58 -6.81 -4.35
N VAL A 59 -8.03 -6.94 -5.54
CA VAL A 59 -7.35 -5.83 -6.25
C VAL A 59 -8.33 -4.70 -6.54
N LEU A 60 -9.56 -5.00 -6.97
CA LEU A 60 -10.60 -3.98 -7.17
C LEU A 60 -10.94 -3.24 -5.86
N GLY A 61 -11.00 -3.96 -4.73
CA GLY A 61 -11.18 -3.37 -3.42
C GLY A 61 -10.03 -2.42 -3.02
N ILE A 62 -8.79 -2.83 -3.28
CA ILE A 62 -7.60 -2.00 -3.05
C ILE A 62 -7.63 -0.75 -3.93
N LEU A 63 -7.93 -0.88 -5.22
CA LEU A 63 -8.03 0.24 -6.15
C LEU A 63 -9.09 1.25 -5.70
N ASN A 64 -10.25 0.79 -5.25
CA ASN A 64 -11.29 1.66 -4.71
C ASN A 64 -10.81 2.42 -3.47
N SER A 65 -10.15 1.75 -2.54
CA SER A 65 -9.58 2.36 -1.34
C SER A 65 -8.51 3.41 -1.68
N GLN A 66 -7.60 3.10 -2.59
CA GLN A 66 -6.54 4.02 -3.04
C GLN A 66 -7.11 5.24 -3.77
N SER A 67 -8.16 5.06 -4.57
CA SER A 67 -8.85 6.17 -5.25
C SER A 67 -9.45 7.17 -4.27
N MET A 68 -9.80 6.74 -3.08
CA MET A 68 -10.29 7.64 -2.03
C MET A 68 -9.15 8.25 -1.21
N PHE A 69 -8.06 7.51 -1.00
CA PHE A 69 -6.95 7.93 -0.14
C PHE A 69 -6.01 8.92 -0.85
N ALA A 70 -5.54 8.60 -2.04
CA ALA A 70 -4.51 9.37 -2.74
C ALA A 70 -4.89 10.85 -2.99
N PRO A 71 -6.10 11.20 -3.45
CA PRO A 71 -6.50 12.60 -3.61
C PRO A 71 -6.55 13.37 -2.29
N ARG A 72 -6.88 12.71 -1.18
CA ARG A 72 -6.93 13.35 0.14
C ARG A 72 -5.55 13.69 0.67
N VAL A 73 -4.55 12.86 0.39
CA VAL A 73 -3.14 13.17 0.74
C VAL A 73 -2.69 14.43 -0.01
N ILE A 74 -2.92 14.50 -1.33
CA ILE A 74 -2.56 15.67 -2.15
C ILE A 74 -3.31 16.93 -1.67
N TYR A 75 -4.58 16.79 -1.34
CA TYR A 75 -5.38 17.88 -0.75
C TYR A 75 -4.78 18.39 0.58
N SER A 76 -4.39 17.47 1.46
CA SER A 76 -3.76 17.81 2.74
C SER A 76 -2.43 18.54 2.52
N MET A 77 -1.58 18.03 1.63
CA MET A 77 -0.32 18.67 1.27
C MET A 77 -0.53 20.08 0.70
N GLY A 78 -1.58 20.28 -0.11
CA GLY A 78 -1.95 21.60 -0.61
C GLY A 78 -2.36 22.56 0.51
N ARG A 79 -3.10 22.09 1.50
CA ARG A 79 -3.48 22.86 2.71
C ARG A 79 -2.27 23.27 3.53
N ASP A 80 -1.31 22.36 3.70
CA ASP A 80 -0.10 22.59 4.49
C ASP A 80 0.96 23.42 3.73
N GLY A 81 0.66 23.84 2.48
CA GLY A 81 1.56 24.62 1.64
C GLY A 81 2.71 23.82 1.03
N LEU A 82 2.67 22.50 1.14
CA LEU A 82 3.68 21.58 0.60
C LEU A 82 3.42 21.19 -0.87
N PHE A 83 2.27 21.57 -1.40
CA PHE A 83 1.86 21.27 -2.79
C PHE A 83 1.07 22.44 -3.39
N ILE A 84 0.68 22.32 -4.68
CA ILE A 84 -0.04 23.36 -5.42
C ILE A 84 -1.34 23.72 -4.70
N LYS A 85 -1.53 24.98 -4.38
CA LYS A 85 -2.69 25.49 -3.62
C LYS A 85 -4.03 25.19 -4.29
N ALA A 86 -4.07 25.08 -5.62
CA ALA A 86 -5.28 24.74 -6.37
C ALA A 86 -5.85 23.35 -6.01
N THR A 87 -5.04 22.42 -5.49
CA THR A 87 -5.51 21.10 -5.05
C THR A 87 -6.39 21.13 -3.80
N THR A 88 -6.45 22.29 -3.13
CA THR A 88 -7.36 22.52 -1.99
C THR A 88 -8.79 22.85 -2.40
N TRP A 89 -9.05 23.01 -3.69
CA TRP A 89 -10.41 23.26 -4.19
C TRP A 89 -11.26 22.01 -4.05
N VAL A 90 -12.36 22.16 -3.32
CA VAL A 90 -13.36 21.11 -3.11
C VAL A 90 -14.65 21.46 -3.84
N ASN A 91 -15.28 20.46 -4.42
CA ASN A 91 -16.59 20.58 -5.01
C ASN A 91 -17.64 20.81 -3.90
N GLY A 92 -18.84 21.29 -4.23
CA GLY A 92 -19.96 21.48 -3.29
C GLY A 92 -20.33 20.24 -2.46
N LYS A 93 -19.85 19.05 -2.85
CA LYS A 93 -19.97 17.78 -2.11
C LYS A 93 -18.76 17.46 -1.25
N GLY A 94 -17.79 18.36 -1.10
CA GLY A 94 -16.58 18.14 -0.29
C GLY A 94 -15.50 17.28 -0.96
N THR A 95 -15.59 17.01 -2.26
CA THR A 95 -14.58 16.20 -2.98
C THR A 95 -13.49 17.08 -3.56
N PRO A 96 -12.21 16.81 -3.29
CA PRO A 96 -11.06 17.51 -3.89
C PRO A 96 -10.89 17.08 -5.35
N TRP A 97 -11.71 17.62 -6.24
CA TRP A 97 -11.82 17.18 -7.63
C TRP A 97 -10.50 17.34 -8.42
N LEU A 98 -9.76 18.43 -8.19
CA LEU A 98 -8.50 18.66 -8.88
C LEU A 98 -7.43 17.63 -8.47
N ALA A 99 -7.35 17.32 -7.17
CA ALA A 99 -6.45 16.27 -6.68
C ALA A 99 -6.84 14.90 -7.27
N LEU A 100 -8.14 14.61 -7.39
CA LEU A 100 -8.63 13.38 -8.01
C LEU A 100 -8.26 13.32 -9.50
N VAL A 101 -8.45 14.38 -10.25
CA VAL A 101 -8.06 14.43 -11.67
C VAL A 101 -6.56 14.25 -11.83
N LEU A 102 -5.74 14.90 -11.01
CA LEU A 102 -4.27 14.75 -11.05
C LEU A 102 -3.84 13.32 -10.78
N THR A 103 -4.35 12.68 -9.72
CA THR A 103 -3.99 11.29 -9.40
C THR A 103 -4.43 10.32 -10.50
N THR A 104 -5.63 10.48 -11.01
CA THR A 104 -6.17 9.61 -12.06
C THR A 104 -5.42 9.79 -13.38
N SER A 105 -5.16 11.04 -13.78
CA SER A 105 -4.41 11.34 -15.01
C SER A 105 -3.00 10.77 -14.94
N LEU A 106 -2.31 10.94 -13.80
CA LEU A 106 -0.98 10.37 -13.60
C LEU A 106 -1.00 8.85 -13.67
N SER A 107 -1.99 8.20 -13.05
CA SER A 107 -2.14 6.75 -13.10
C SER A 107 -2.36 6.25 -14.53
N VAL A 108 -3.21 6.93 -15.30
CA VAL A 108 -3.46 6.58 -16.72
C VAL A 108 -2.20 6.76 -17.56
N LEU A 109 -1.49 7.88 -17.40
CA LEU A 109 -0.21 8.12 -18.10
C LEU A 109 0.83 7.04 -17.79
N LEU A 110 0.92 6.61 -16.52
CA LEU A 110 1.83 5.54 -16.13
C LEU A 110 1.44 4.20 -16.77
N ILE A 111 0.18 3.87 -16.84
CA ILE A 111 -0.29 2.64 -17.50
C ILE A 111 0.05 2.67 -19.00
N LEU A 112 -0.13 3.82 -19.65
CA LEU A 112 0.18 4.01 -21.06
C LEU A 112 1.70 3.99 -21.36
N SER A 113 2.53 4.32 -20.37
CA SER A 113 3.99 4.30 -20.49
C SER A 113 4.60 2.89 -20.58
N GLY A 114 3.81 1.86 -20.35
CA GLY A 114 4.22 0.46 -20.45
C GLY A 114 4.69 -0.16 -19.13
N LYS A 115 4.77 -1.49 -19.12
CA LYS A 115 5.02 -2.29 -17.91
C LYS A 115 6.37 -2.03 -17.25
N GLU A 116 7.42 -1.83 -18.07
CA GLU A 116 8.77 -1.58 -17.54
C GLU A 116 8.87 -0.24 -16.80
N THR A 117 8.25 0.81 -17.33
CA THR A 117 8.20 2.13 -16.71
C THR A 117 7.40 2.07 -15.40
N CYS A 118 6.25 1.41 -15.42
CA CYS A 118 5.46 1.19 -14.20
C CYS A 118 6.25 0.44 -13.12
N GLY A 119 6.99 -0.61 -13.49
CA GLY A 119 7.82 -1.38 -12.57
C GLY A 119 8.90 -0.51 -11.91
N ARG A 120 9.71 0.18 -12.70
CA ARG A 120 10.78 1.06 -12.21
C ARG A 120 10.26 2.18 -11.31
N LEU A 121 9.14 2.80 -11.68
CA LEU A 121 8.53 3.86 -10.86
C LEU A 121 7.93 3.30 -9.56
N SER A 122 7.40 2.08 -9.57
CA SER A 122 6.94 1.39 -8.37
C SER A 122 8.09 1.11 -7.39
N ASP A 123 9.25 0.69 -7.90
CA ASP A 123 10.45 0.45 -7.09
C ASP A 123 10.95 1.76 -6.44
N ILE A 124 11.01 2.84 -7.23
CA ILE A 124 11.37 4.17 -6.73
C ILE A 124 10.36 4.65 -5.69
N ALA A 125 9.07 4.51 -5.94
CA ALA A 125 8.03 4.88 -5.00
C ALA A 125 8.14 4.09 -3.68
N THR A 126 8.42 2.79 -3.76
CA THR A 126 8.64 1.93 -2.59
C THR A 126 9.83 2.42 -1.77
N PHE A 127 10.93 2.80 -2.40
CA PHE A 127 12.08 3.40 -1.71
C PHE A 127 11.69 4.67 -0.95
N PHE A 128 10.95 5.58 -1.57
CA PHE A 128 10.49 6.80 -0.91
C PHE A 128 9.49 6.53 0.22
N PHE A 129 8.64 5.51 0.10
CA PHE A 129 7.76 5.08 1.19
C PHE A 129 8.58 4.61 2.40
N VAL A 130 9.57 3.74 2.20
CA VAL A 130 10.45 3.26 3.29
C VAL A 130 11.17 4.42 3.95
N LEU A 131 11.71 5.36 3.16
CA LEU A 131 12.39 6.55 3.65
C LEU A 131 11.43 7.42 4.50
N SER A 132 10.20 7.64 4.03
CA SER A 132 9.18 8.42 4.72
C SER A 132 8.78 7.79 6.05
N TYR A 133 8.56 6.47 6.09
CA TYR A 133 8.29 5.76 7.35
C TYR A 133 9.47 5.84 8.31
N THR A 134 10.70 5.68 7.83
CA THR A 134 11.92 5.81 8.63
C THR A 134 12.02 7.20 9.24
N ALA A 135 11.81 8.25 8.44
CA ALA A 135 11.79 9.64 8.93
C ALA A 135 10.70 9.86 9.99
N GLY A 136 9.52 9.25 9.81
CA GLY A 136 8.44 9.27 10.80
C GLY A 136 8.85 8.64 12.14
N PHE A 137 9.50 7.49 12.11
CA PHE A 137 10.01 6.84 13.32
C PHE A 137 11.10 7.66 14.01
N VAL A 138 12.06 8.21 13.26
CA VAL A 138 13.10 9.09 13.79
C VAL A 138 12.49 10.33 14.43
N SER A 139 11.49 10.94 13.77
CA SER A 139 10.76 12.09 14.31
C SER A 139 10.04 11.75 15.61
N LEU A 140 9.42 10.58 15.71
CA LEU A 140 8.76 10.11 16.92
C LEU A 140 9.76 9.97 18.08
N ILE A 141 10.92 9.36 17.84
CA ILE A 141 11.97 9.19 18.85
C ILE A 141 12.46 10.56 19.31
N ARG A 142 12.73 11.47 18.36
CA ARG A 142 13.20 12.83 18.67
C ARG A 142 12.17 13.63 19.47
N LEU A 143 10.89 13.55 19.12
CA LEU A 143 9.82 14.23 19.86
C LEU A 143 9.71 13.72 21.32
N ARG A 144 10.04 12.46 21.56
CA ARG A 144 10.06 11.92 22.92
C ARG A 144 11.18 12.48 23.79
N THR A 145 12.30 12.81 23.16
CA THR A 145 13.46 13.39 23.88
C THR A 145 13.35 14.90 24.02
N VAL A 146 12.80 15.61 23.03
CA VAL A 146 12.70 17.07 23.02
C VAL A 146 11.50 17.57 23.81
N GLU A 147 10.37 16.85 23.76
CA GLU A 147 9.12 17.23 24.44
C GLU A 147 8.57 16.08 25.29
N PRO A 148 9.21 15.73 26.42
CA PRO A 148 8.81 14.60 27.26
C PRO A 148 7.43 14.78 27.92
N ASP A 149 7.05 16.04 28.22
CA ASP A 149 5.84 16.38 28.98
C ASP A 149 4.57 16.54 28.10
N LEU A 150 4.69 16.35 26.80
CA LEU A 150 3.52 16.45 25.91
C LEU A 150 2.45 15.43 26.29
N PRO A 151 1.18 15.83 26.50
CA PRO A 151 0.12 14.91 26.89
C PRO A 151 -0.11 13.87 25.79
N ARG A 152 0.23 12.62 26.06
CA ARG A 152 0.06 11.50 25.13
C ARG A 152 -1.01 10.57 25.63
N PRO A 153 -2.16 10.44 24.91
CA PRO A 153 -3.23 9.53 25.31
C PRO A 153 -2.78 8.06 25.39
N TYR A 154 -1.78 7.70 24.58
CA TYR A 154 -1.18 6.37 24.54
C TYR A 154 0.36 6.47 24.55
N LYS A 155 0.98 5.86 25.54
CA LYS A 155 2.42 5.71 25.62
C LYS A 155 2.80 4.33 25.07
N VAL A 156 3.44 4.27 23.93
CA VAL A 156 4.02 3.02 23.41
C VAL A 156 5.08 2.55 24.41
N PRO A 157 5.02 1.30 24.91
CA PRO A 157 6.09 0.76 25.73
C PRO A 157 7.40 0.74 24.94
N PHE A 158 8.43 1.37 25.46
CA PHE A 158 9.82 1.69 25.08
C PHE A 158 10.12 3.17 24.99
#